data_b0d353fb04a21d42c727838821bb6fcd
#
_entry.id   b0d353fb04a21d42c727838821bb6fcd
#
_cell.length_a   1.000
_cell.length_b   1.000
_cell.length_c   1.000
_cell.angle_alpha   90.00
_cell.angle_beta   90.00
_cell.angle_gamma   90.00
#
_symmetry.space_group_name_H-M   'P 1'
#
loop_
_entity.id
_entity.type
_entity.pdbx_description
1 polymer ?
#
loop_
_entity_poly.entity_id
_entity_poly.type
_entity_poly.pdbx_seq_one_letter_code
_entity_poly.pdbx_strand_id
1 'polypeptide(L)'
;DFIEKLSDSFSFSYRQGINGPIWEIISMNSGGYEFDQTDHPETANTFGKMLDYILNLEITDANGIKGGWALSGNVPDADITGMTLTAFAPYYLSQEKYEQTDATYSYDEFASAVERGILVLANMQKPNGGFESWGTVNSESTVWAMMPLLEMGIDPKSDKVTLPHIGKTCSFVKEGATRDGVYTDNMVDALLTFWAAGSGSSASIG
;
A
#
# COMPACT_ATOMS: atom_id res chain seq x y z
N ASP A 1 -22.87 12.50 12.26
CA ASP A 1 -22.79 11.37 11.31
C ASP A 1 -21.42 10.68 11.38
N PHE A 2 -21.09 9.80 10.42
CA PHE A 2 -19.83 9.07 10.43
C PHE A 2 -18.63 9.98 10.08
N ILE A 3 -18.78 10.83 9.07
CA ILE A 3 -17.74 11.79 8.65
C ILE A 3 -17.44 12.78 9.78
N GLU A 4 -18.45 13.30 10.45
CA GLU A 4 -18.29 14.16 11.62
C GLU A 4 -17.44 13.47 12.70
N LYS A 5 -17.70 12.20 13.02
CA LYS A 5 -16.90 11.46 14.00
C LYS A 5 -15.45 11.25 13.58
N LEU A 6 -15.19 11.03 12.29
CA LEU A 6 -13.85 10.95 11.75
C LEU A 6 -13.13 12.31 11.86
N SER A 7 -13.85 13.39 11.59
CA SER A 7 -13.31 14.75 11.63
C SER A 7 -13.00 15.22 13.05
N ASP A 8 -13.85 14.87 14.04
CA ASP A 8 -13.77 15.40 15.40
C ASP A 8 -12.56 14.88 16.20
N SER A 9 -12.04 13.71 15.88
CA SER A 9 -11.04 13.09 16.75
C SER A 9 -10.03 12.24 16.02
N PHE A 10 -8.80 12.75 15.95
CA PHE A 10 -7.62 12.00 15.56
C PHE A 10 -7.51 10.64 16.29
N SER A 11 -7.85 10.57 17.57
CA SER A 11 -7.77 9.35 18.34
C SER A 11 -8.77 8.26 17.89
N PHE A 12 -9.83 8.62 17.19
CA PHE A 12 -10.80 7.65 16.68
C PHE A 12 -10.20 6.81 15.55
N SER A 13 -9.48 7.42 14.64
CA SER A 13 -8.84 6.79 13.48
C SER A 13 -7.80 5.74 13.90
N TYR A 14 -7.12 5.94 15.03
CA TYR A 14 -6.00 5.08 15.45
C TYR A 14 -6.39 3.88 16.33
N ARG A 15 -7.66 3.67 16.59
CA ARG A 15 -8.13 2.52 17.39
C ARG A 15 -7.82 1.17 16.76
N GLN A 16 -7.63 1.14 15.45
CA GLN A 16 -7.26 -0.05 14.67
C GLN A 16 -5.76 -0.04 14.29
N GLY A 17 -4.93 0.69 15.03
CA GLY A 17 -3.52 0.87 14.68
C GLY A 17 -3.38 1.52 13.30
N ILE A 18 -2.39 1.09 12.53
CA ILE A 18 -2.11 1.63 11.20
C ILE A 18 -3.28 1.47 10.21
N ASN A 19 -4.09 0.42 10.36
CA ASN A 19 -5.23 0.18 9.47
C ASN A 19 -6.28 1.30 9.53
N GLY A 20 -6.48 1.91 10.69
CA GLY A 20 -7.45 3.00 10.83
C GLY A 20 -7.20 4.13 9.85
N PRO A 21 -6.07 4.85 9.95
CA PRO A 21 -5.78 5.96 9.03
C PRO A 21 -5.61 5.52 7.57
N ILE A 22 -5.09 4.32 7.28
CA ILE A 22 -5.01 3.81 5.90
C ILE A 22 -6.41 3.75 5.29
N TRP A 23 -7.34 3.05 5.93
CA TRP A 23 -8.70 2.87 5.41
C TRP A 23 -9.49 4.17 5.38
N GLU A 24 -9.25 5.07 6.33
CA GLU A 24 -9.86 6.38 6.36
C GLU A 24 -9.43 7.22 5.17
N ILE A 25 -8.12 7.29 4.87
CA ILE A 25 -7.60 8.00 3.70
C ILE A 25 -8.20 7.42 2.41
N ILE A 26 -8.20 6.09 2.25
CA ILE A 26 -8.77 5.43 1.05
C ILE A 26 -10.25 5.77 0.91
N SER A 27 -11.02 5.67 1.99
CA SER A 27 -12.46 5.92 1.98
C SER A 27 -12.80 7.39 1.68
N MET A 28 -12.10 8.32 2.31
CA MET A 28 -12.29 9.75 2.09
C MET A 28 -11.96 10.14 0.65
N ASN A 29 -10.80 9.69 0.12
CA ASN A 29 -10.41 9.98 -1.26
C ASN A 29 -11.36 9.35 -2.29
N SER A 30 -11.83 8.11 -2.06
CA SER A 30 -12.73 7.43 -3.01
C SER A 30 -14.10 8.10 -3.12
N GLY A 31 -14.58 8.70 -2.05
CA GLY A 31 -15.84 9.43 -2.03
C GLY A 31 -15.71 10.93 -2.34
N GLY A 32 -14.49 11.44 -2.48
CA GLY A 32 -14.25 12.88 -2.63
C GLY A 32 -14.66 13.68 -1.39
N TYR A 33 -14.57 13.05 -0.20
CA TYR A 33 -14.89 13.69 1.06
C TYR A 33 -13.71 14.51 1.58
N GLU A 34 -14.04 15.63 2.21
CA GLU A 34 -13.11 16.47 2.96
C GLU A 34 -13.43 16.35 4.45
N PHE A 35 -12.45 16.63 5.30
CA PHE A 35 -12.70 16.75 6.74
C PHE A 35 -13.47 18.01 7.03
N ASP A 36 -14.54 17.88 7.82
CA ASP A 36 -15.30 19.03 8.29
C ASP A 36 -14.43 19.92 9.17
N GLN A 37 -14.61 21.22 9.06
CA GLN A 37 -14.08 22.17 10.03
C GLN A 37 -14.80 21.95 11.37
N THR A 38 -14.05 21.55 12.38
CA THR A 38 -14.61 21.25 13.70
C THR A 38 -14.45 22.43 14.66
N ASP A 39 -15.29 22.46 15.68
CA ASP A 39 -15.14 23.42 16.79
C ASP A 39 -13.94 23.06 17.71
N HIS A 40 -13.29 21.92 17.46
CA HIS A 40 -12.17 21.36 18.23
C HIS A 40 -10.94 21.15 17.36
N PRO A 41 -10.35 22.19 16.76
CA PRO A 41 -9.23 22.06 15.82
C PRO A 41 -7.99 21.36 16.42
N GLU A 42 -7.82 21.46 17.73
CA GLU A 42 -6.72 20.80 18.45
C GLU A 42 -6.83 19.27 18.48
N THR A 43 -8.04 18.74 18.40
CA THR A 43 -8.29 17.29 18.34
C THR A 43 -8.70 16.80 16.98
N ALA A 44 -9.00 17.71 16.05
CA ALA A 44 -9.46 17.40 14.72
C ALA A 44 -8.50 16.47 13.97
N ASN A 45 -9.07 15.55 13.22
CA ASN A 45 -8.30 14.73 12.28
C ASN A 45 -8.08 15.48 10.96
N THR A 46 -6.98 15.16 10.28
CA THR A 46 -6.64 15.73 8.97
C THR A 46 -5.90 14.70 8.14
N PHE A 47 -5.88 14.90 6.82
CA PHE A 47 -5.07 14.06 5.94
C PHE A 47 -3.59 14.11 6.33
N GLY A 48 -3.05 15.29 6.62
CA GLY A 48 -1.64 15.44 7.00
C GLY A 48 -1.28 14.67 8.27
N LYS A 49 -2.11 14.75 9.33
CA LYS A 49 -1.89 13.97 10.55
C LYS A 49 -1.88 12.47 10.29
N MET A 50 -2.76 11.98 9.43
CA MET A 50 -2.81 10.55 9.09
C MET A 50 -1.61 10.12 8.25
N LEU A 51 -1.22 10.93 7.26
CA LEU A 51 -0.03 10.69 6.43
C LEU A 51 1.22 10.63 7.32
N ASP A 52 1.41 11.61 8.21
CA ASP A 52 2.54 11.67 9.13
C ASP A 52 2.57 10.46 10.08
N TYR A 53 1.42 10.07 10.61
CA TYR A 53 1.33 8.89 11.47
C TYR A 53 1.80 7.63 10.74
N ILE A 54 1.30 7.39 9.52
CA ILE A 54 1.69 6.23 8.73
C ILE A 54 3.19 6.29 8.36
N LEU A 55 3.70 7.46 7.98
CA LEU A 55 5.13 7.66 7.68
C LEU A 55 6.02 7.36 8.90
N ASN A 56 5.60 7.74 10.10
CA ASN A 56 6.32 7.44 11.35
C ASN A 56 6.38 5.93 11.65
N LEU A 57 5.49 5.13 11.09
CA LEU A 57 5.47 3.68 11.24
C LEU A 57 6.24 2.94 10.13
N GLU A 58 6.88 3.67 9.21
CA GLU A 58 7.75 3.05 8.21
C GLU A 58 8.86 2.24 8.89
N ILE A 59 8.95 0.96 8.56
CA ILE A 59 9.85 0.01 9.22
C ILE A 59 11.30 0.30 8.84
N THR A 60 12.18 0.21 9.84
CA THR A 60 13.63 0.18 9.64
C THR A 60 14.12 -1.20 10.07
N ASP A 61 14.74 -1.93 9.17
CA ASP A 61 15.25 -3.28 9.45
C ASP A 61 16.51 -3.26 10.34
N ALA A 62 16.99 -4.44 10.71
CA ALA A 62 18.17 -4.60 11.56
C ALA A 62 19.48 -4.05 10.93
N ASN A 63 19.50 -3.81 9.63
CA ASN A 63 20.63 -3.25 8.88
C ASN A 63 20.50 -1.72 8.71
N GLY A 64 19.46 -1.10 9.27
CA GLY A 64 19.18 0.32 9.12
C GLY A 64 18.52 0.67 7.77
N ILE A 65 18.03 -0.31 7.02
CA ILE A 65 17.33 -0.09 5.75
C ILE A 65 15.86 0.18 6.06
N LYS A 66 15.40 1.34 5.61
CA LYS A 66 14.03 1.81 5.80
C LYS A 66 13.15 1.39 4.63
N GLY A 67 11.92 0.95 4.91
CA GLY A 67 10.91 0.69 3.89
C GLY A 67 9.81 -0.27 4.31
N GLY A 68 8.61 -0.01 3.79
CA GLY A 68 7.43 -0.84 3.99
C GLY A 68 6.81 -0.73 5.39
N TRP A 69 5.65 -1.35 5.55
CA TRP A 69 4.81 -1.28 6.75
C TRP A 69 4.28 -2.66 7.14
N ALA A 70 3.89 -2.80 8.39
CA ALA A 70 3.22 -3.98 8.93
C ALA A 70 2.19 -3.58 9.99
N LEU A 71 1.25 -4.47 10.27
CA LEU A 71 0.28 -4.29 11.34
C LEU A 71 0.96 -4.23 12.72
N SER A 72 2.02 -5.02 12.89
CA SER A 72 2.84 -5.06 14.10
C SER A 72 4.22 -5.67 13.81
N GLY A 73 5.18 -5.39 14.71
CA GLY A 73 6.54 -5.90 14.55
C GLY A 73 7.41 -5.01 13.65
N ASN A 74 8.52 -5.57 13.19
CA ASN A 74 9.57 -4.86 12.47
C ASN A 74 9.95 -5.52 11.12
N VAL A 75 9.07 -6.35 10.59
CA VAL A 75 9.21 -6.98 9.26
C VAL A 75 8.05 -6.48 8.40
N PRO A 76 8.31 -5.87 7.24
CA PRO A 76 7.27 -5.43 6.35
C PRO A 76 6.34 -6.58 5.93
N ASP A 77 5.07 -6.26 5.80
CA ASP A 77 4.02 -7.15 5.31
C ASP A 77 3.51 -6.67 3.97
N ALA A 78 3.26 -7.58 3.02
CA ALA A 78 2.86 -7.21 1.67
C ALA A 78 1.49 -6.53 1.64
N ASP A 79 0.54 -7.00 2.46
CA ASP A 79 -0.83 -6.48 2.51
C ASP A 79 -0.83 -5.06 3.07
N ILE A 80 -0.19 -4.86 4.25
CA ILE A 80 -0.15 -3.55 4.90
C ILE A 80 0.67 -2.55 4.07
N THR A 81 1.78 -2.99 3.48
CA THR A 81 2.57 -2.14 2.58
C THR A 81 1.75 -1.75 1.34
N GLY A 82 1.05 -2.70 0.71
CA GLY A 82 0.19 -2.45 -0.43
C GLY A 82 -0.96 -1.49 -0.10
N MET A 83 -1.68 -1.73 1.01
CA MET A 83 -2.75 -0.83 1.49
C MET A 83 -2.23 0.58 1.78
N THR A 84 -1.07 0.70 2.43
CA THR A 84 -0.43 2.00 2.69
C THR A 84 -0.12 2.74 1.39
N LEU A 85 0.49 2.07 0.43
CA LEU A 85 0.81 2.66 -0.87
C LEU A 85 -0.44 3.07 -1.65
N THR A 86 -1.53 2.30 -1.55
CA THR A 86 -2.84 2.66 -2.11
C THR A 86 -3.36 3.96 -1.48
N ALA A 87 -3.29 4.09 -0.15
CA ALA A 87 -3.66 5.33 0.54
C ALA A 87 -2.79 6.52 0.11
N PHE A 88 -1.52 6.29 -0.16
CA PHE A 88 -0.55 7.32 -0.53
C PHE A 88 -0.57 7.70 -2.01
N ALA A 89 -1.06 6.84 -2.91
CA ALA A 89 -1.01 7.03 -4.35
C ALA A 89 -1.53 8.39 -4.84
N PRO A 90 -2.69 8.92 -4.39
CA PRO A 90 -3.20 10.21 -4.85
C PRO A 90 -2.29 11.39 -4.49
N TYR A 91 -1.55 11.28 -3.40
CA TYR A 91 -0.62 12.31 -2.92
C TYR A 91 0.76 12.18 -3.57
N TYR A 92 1.19 10.96 -3.89
CA TYR A 92 2.43 10.71 -4.64
C TYR A 92 2.32 11.19 -6.09
N LEU A 93 1.14 11.03 -6.71
CA LEU A 93 0.89 11.49 -8.08
C LEU A 93 0.71 13.00 -8.20
N SER A 94 0.45 13.71 -7.11
CA SER A 94 0.24 15.16 -7.10
C SER A 94 0.93 15.79 -5.91
N GLN A 95 2.12 16.36 -6.14
CA GLN A 95 2.82 17.16 -5.14
C GLN A 95 1.93 18.29 -4.62
N GLU A 96 1.18 18.97 -5.50
CA GLU A 96 0.24 20.02 -5.10
C GLU A 96 -0.80 19.50 -4.10
N LYS A 97 -1.39 18.31 -4.35
CA LYS A 97 -2.36 17.71 -3.42
C LYS A 97 -1.71 17.39 -2.07
N TYR A 98 -0.47 16.90 -2.07
CA TYR A 98 0.27 16.64 -0.83
C TYR A 98 0.52 17.93 -0.06
N GLU A 99 1.01 18.96 -0.72
CA GLU A 99 1.34 20.27 -0.11
C GLU A 99 0.10 21.04 0.40
N GLN A 100 -1.10 20.68 -0.07
CA GLN A 100 -2.35 21.21 0.47
C GLN A 100 -2.76 20.56 1.79
N THR A 101 -2.12 19.46 2.18
CA THR A 101 -2.31 18.87 3.49
C THR A 101 -1.47 19.61 4.54
N ASP A 102 -1.77 19.38 5.82
CA ASP A 102 -0.99 19.89 6.95
C ASP A 102 0.10 18.90 7.39
N ALA A 103 0.56 18.00 6.49
CA ALA A 103 1.65 17.07 6.76
C ALA A 103 2.95 17.80 7.10
N THR A 104 3.72 17.26 8.06
CA THR A 104 4.96 17.88 8.52
C THR A 104 6.20 17.42 7.76
N TYR A 105 6.13 16.26 7.08
CA TYR A 105 7.20 15.80 6.20
C TYR A 105 7.16 16.56 4.88
N SER A 106 8.33 16.82 4.29
CA SER A 106 8.41 17.35 2.94
C SER A 106 7.89 16.34 1.91
N TYR A 107 7.47 16.83 0.74
CA TYR A 107 7.07 15.94 -0.35
C TYR A 107 8.18 14.96 -0.75
N ASP A 108 9.44 15.39 -0.77
CA ASP A 108 10.58 14.51 -1.11
C ASP A 108 10.77 13.37 -0.09
N GLU A 109 10.57 13.63 1.21
CA GLU A 109 10.62 12.60 2.24
C GLU A 109 9.46 11.61 2.09
N PHE A 110 8.26 12.13 1.85
CA PHE A 110 7.06 11.34 1.57
C PHE A 110 7.24 10.48 0.31
N ALA A 111 7.61 11.07 -0.81
CA ALA A 111 7.80 10.37 -2.08
C ALA A 111 8.91 9.30 -1.97
N SER A 112 9.98 9.61 -1.25
CA SER A 112 11.04 8.63 -0.95
C SER A 112 10.51 7.44 -0.13
N ALA A 113 9.60 7.66 0.83
CA ALA A 113 8.97 6.59 1.60
C ALA A 113 8.07 5.71 0.71
N VAL A 114 7.29 6.32 -0.19
CA VAL A 114 6.48 5.60 -1.18
C VAL A 114 7.36 4.71 -2.05
N GLU A 115 8.44 5.24 -2.60
CA GLU A 115 9.35 4.48 -3.48
C GLU A 115 10.09 3.37 -2.74
N ARG A 116 10.45 3.57 -1.46
CA ARG A 116 10.99 2.49 -0.61
C ARG A 116 9.96 1.38 -0.40
N GLY A 117 8.69 1.73 -0.20
CA GLY A 117 7.59 0.76 -0.12
C GLY A 117 7.44 -0.05 -1.41
N ILE A 118 7.49 0.60 -2.57
CA ILE A 118 7.46 -0.07 -3.89
C ILE A 118 8.64 -1.03 -4.03
N LEU A 119 9.85 -0.59 -3.65
CA LEU A 119 11.04 -1.44 -3.69
C LEU A 119 10.91 -2.66 -2.76
N VAL A 120 10.33 -2.48 -1.58
CA VAL A 120 10.05 -3.58 -0.62
C VAL A 120 9.07 -4.58 -1.24
N LEU A 121 7.97 -4.13 -1.84
CA LEU A 121 7.04 -5.03 -2.54
C LEU A 121 7.76 -5.81 -3.65
N ALA A 122 8.57 -5.15 -4.48
CA ALA A 122 9.34 -5.84 -5.51
C ALA A 122 10.27 -6.91 -4.94
N ASN A 123 10.87 -6.68 -3.76
CA ASN A 123 11.74 -7.65 -3.10
C ASN A 123 10.97 -8.79 -2.41
N MET A 124 9.72 -8.57 -2.00
CA MET A 124 8.85 -9.59 -1.37
C MET A 124 8.18 -10.51 -2.39
N GLN A 125 8.08 -10.10 -3.64
CA GLN A 125 7.44 -10.86 -4.71
C GLN A 125 8.12 -12.21 -4.91
N LYS A 126 7.32 -13.28 -4.96
CA LYS A 126 7.80 -14.65 -5.11
C LYS A 126 8.23 -14.97 -6.54
N PRO A 127 9.00 -16.05 -6.77
CA PRO A 127 9.43 -16.45 -8.11
C PRO A 127 8.30 -16.59 -9.12
N ASN A 128 7.12 -17.06 -8.71
CA ASN A 128 5.93 -17.15 -9.56
C ASN A 128 5.20 -15.82 -9.78
N GLY A 129 5.73 -14.71 -9.27
CA GLY A 129 5.15 -13.39 -9.40
C GLY A 129 4.10 -13.03 -8.35
N GLY A 130 3.61 -13.98 -7.55
CA GLY A 130 2.61 -13.73 -6.50
C GLY A 130 3.21 -13.23 -5.21
N PHE A 131 2.32 -12.90 -4.26
CA PHE A 131 2.67 -12.48 -2.90
C PHE A 131 2.10 -13.44 -1.87
N GLU A 132 2.78 -13.55 -0.74
CA GLU A 132 2.34 -14.42 0.33
C GLU A 132 2.04 -13.64 1.60
N SER A 133 1.06 -14.14 2.33
CA SER A 133 0.81 -13.84 3.72
C SER A 133 0.73 -15.18 4.47
N TRP A 134 1.28 -15.23 5.70
CA TRP A 134 1.27 -16.44 6.52
C TRP A 134 1.92 -17.68 5.87
N GLY A 135 2.93 -17.45 5.01
CA GLY A 135 3.68 -18.53 4.37
C GLY A 135 2.99 -19.17 3.16
N THR A 136 1.89 -18.60 2.67
CA THR A 136 1.16 -19.10 1.50
C THR A 136 0.92 -17.97 0.51
N VAL A 137 1.30 -18.21 -0.77
CA VAL A 137 0.96 -17.28 -1.86
C VAL A 137 -0.55 -17.32 -2.06
N ASN A 138 -1.18 -16.15 -2.02
CA ASN A 138 -2.64 -16.01 -2.09
C ASN A 138 -3.06 -14.83 -2.97
N SER A 139 -4.35 -14.83 -3.35
CA SER A 139 -4.93 -13.82 -4.23
C SER A 139 -4.98 -12.45 -3.56
N GLU A 140 -5.31 -12.40 -2.28
CA GLU A 140 -5.51 -11.18 -1.53
C GLU A 140 -4.22 -10.37 -1.43
N SER A 141 -3.14 -10.99 -0.95
CA SER A 141 -1.82 -10.33 -0.86
C SER A 141 -1.29 -9.91 -2.24
N THR A 142 -1.57 -10.72 -3.28
CA THR A 142 -1.17 -10.37 -4.65
C THR A 142 -1.96 -9.16 -5.17
N VAL A 143 -3.26 -9.06 -4.88
CA VAL A 143 -4.09 -7.90 -5.23
C VAL A 143 -3.64 -6.66 -4.46
N TRP A 144 -3.40 -6.75 -3.15
CA TRP A 144 -2.94 -5.61 -2.36
C TRP A 144 -1.60 -5.07 -2.83
N ALA A 145 -0.67 -5.93 -3.25
CA ALA A 145 0.59 -5.48 -3.83
C ALA A 145 0.42 -4.85 -5.22
N MET A 146 -0.58 -5.30 -6.01
CA MET A 146 -0.82 -4.82 -7.36
C MET A 146 -1.57 -3.49 -7.41
N MET A 147 -2.55 -3.29 -6.53
CA MET A 147 -3.43 -2.11 -6.55
C MET A 147 -2.68 -0.78 -6.57
N PRO A 148 -1.74 -0.49 -5.66
CA PRO A 148 -1.05 0.78 -5.65
C PRO A 148 -0.22 1.02 -6.91
N LEU A 149 0.32 -0.02 -7.53
CA LEU A 149 1.08 0.10 -8.77
C LEU A 149 0.17 0.57 -9.89
N LEU A 150 -1.01 -0.03 -10.03
CA LEU A 150 -2.01 0.37 -11.04
C LEU A 150 -2.48 1.81 -10.81
N GLU A 151 -2.75 2.20 -9.58
CA GLU A 151 -3.15 3.56 -9.24
C GLU A 151 -2.05 4.59 -9.57
N MET A 152 -0.78 4.22 -9.38
CA MET A 152 0.38 5.05 -9.73
C MET A 152 0.76 4.98 -11.22
N GLY A 153 0.02 4.21 -12.03
CA GLY A 153 0.31 4.03 -13.46
C GLY A 153 1.53 3.16 -13.74
N ILE A 154 1.95 2.36 -12.76
CA ILE A 154 3.05 1.40 -12.90
C ILE A 154 2.48 0.08 -13.42
N ASP A 155 3.00 -0.41 -14.55
CA ASP A 155 2.61 -1.71 -15.08
C ASP A 155 3.10 -2.84 -14.14
N PRO A 156 2.19 -3.66 -13.56
CA PRO A 156 2.56 -4.77 -12.69
C PRO A 156 3.29 -5.93 -13.41
N LYS A 157 3.46 -5.83 -14.71
CA LYS A 157 4.29 -6.73 -15.56
C LYS A 157 5.62 -6.07 -15.98
N SER A 158 5.98 -4.91 -15.41
CA SER A 158 7.18 -4.20 -15.79
C SER A 158 8.45 -4.90 -15.28
N ASP A 159 9.39 -5.14 -16.16
CA ASP A 159 10.73 -5.62 -15.85
C ASP A 159 11.65 -4.49 -15.34
N LYS A 160 11.21 -3.22 -15.49
CA LYS A 160 11.98 -2.07 -15.02
C LYS A 160 11.07 -0.92 -14.57
N VAL A 161 11.05 -0.69 -13.28
CA VAL A 161 10.40 0.45 -12.63
C VAL A 161 11.47 1.38 -12.07
N THR A 162 11.44 2.65 -12.46
CA THR A 162 12.37 3.67 -11.96
C THR A 162 11.77 4.35 -10.73
N LEU A 163 12.59 4.52 -9.70
CA LEU A 163 12.27 5.12 -8.41
C LEU A 163 13.19 6.33 -8.19
N PRO A 164 12.81 7.51 -8.76
CA PRO A 164 13.73 8.65 -8.89
C PRO A 164 14.09 9.29 -7.54
N HIS A 165 13.16 9.36 -6.56
CA HIS A 165 13.42 9.98 -5.27
C HIS A 165 14.43 9.21 -4.42
N ILE A 166 14.61 7.90 -4.66
CA ILE A 166 15.63 7.08 -3.98
C ILE A 166 16.76 6.63 -4.91
N GLY A 167 16.74 7.03 -6.18
CA GLY A 167 17.76 6.69 -7.17
C GLY A 167 17.90 5.20 -7.44
N LYS A 168 16.81 4.43 -7.37
CA LYS A 168 16.77 2.98 -7.54
C LYS A 168 15.94 2.56 -8.75
N THR A 169 16.07 1.30 -9.10
CA THR A 169 15.16 0.60 -10.02
C THR A 169 14.77 -0.74 -9.41
N CYS A 170 13.58 -1.23 -9.75
CA CYS A 170 13.14 -2.58 -9.39
C CYS A 170 12.41 -3.24 -10.57
N SER A 171 12.09 -4.51 -10.42
CA SER A 171 11.35 -5.31 -11.39
C SER A 171 10.22 -6.06 -10.71
N PHE A 172 9.07 -6.12 -11.37
CA PHE A 172 7.92 -6.96 -11.02
C PHE A 172 7.78 -8.19 -11.93
N VAL A 173 8.79 -8.45 -12.75
CA VAL A 173 9.00 -9.73 -13.45
C VAL A 173 10.07 -10.49 -12.70
N LYS A 174 9.80 -11.78 -12.41
CA LYS A 174 10.67 -12.67 -11.64
C LYS A 174 11.19 -13.80 -12.53
N GLU A 175 12.05 -14.65 -11.97
CA GLU A 175 12.60 -15.82 -12.67
C GLU A 175 11.54 -16.83 -13.11
N GLY A 176 10.35 -16.74 -12.54
CA GLY A 176 9.23 -17.62 -12.83
C GLY A 176 9.25 -18.92 -12.03
N ALA A 177 8.07 -19.43 -11.78
CA ALA A 177 7.87 -20.75 -11.18
C ALA A 177 6.52 -21.35 -11.61
N THR A 178 6.40 -22.67 -11.52
CA THR A 178 5.17 -23.37 -11.81
C THR A 178 4.33 -23.54 -10.56
N ARG A 179 3.04 -23.13 -10.65
CA ARG A 179 2.04 -23.40 -9.62
C ARG A 179 0.85 -24.09 -10.27
N ASP A 180 0.46 -25.25 -9.73
CA ASP A 180 -0.67 -26.06 -10.25
C ASP A 180 -0.57 -26.36 -11.77
N GLY A 181 0.67 -26.57 -12.26
CA GLY A 181 0.95 -26.85 -13.66
C GLY A 181 1.03 -25.61 -14.57
N VAL A 182 0.82 -24.41 -14.04
CA VAL A 182 0.91 -23.13 -14.79
C VAL A 182 2.18 -22.40 -14.41
N TYR A 183 3.01 -22.07 -15.38
CA TYR A 183 4.20 -21.24 -15.20
C TYR A 183 3.82 -19.76 -15.22
N THR A 184 4.29 -19.00 -14.22
CA THR A 184 4.07 -17.55 -14.10
C THR A 184 5.31 -16.88 -13.55
N ASP A 185 5.52 -15.60 -13.89
CA ASP A 185 6.68 -14.79 -13.50
C ASP A 185 6.32 -13.37 -13.06
N ASN A 186 5.05 -13.00 -13.14
CA ASN A 186 4.54 -11.69 -12.78
C ASN A 186 3.23 -11.81 -11.99
N MET A 187 2.83 -10.72 -11.32
CA MET A 187 1.69 -10.76 -10.40
C MET A 187 0.34 -10.91 -11.09
N VAL A 188 0.19 -10.44 -12.33
CA VAL A 188 -1.06 -10.58 -13.08
C VAL A 188 -1.30 -12.04 -13.44
N ASP A 189 -0.28 -12.70 -13.99
CA ASP A 189 -0.37 -14.10 -14.38
C ASP A 189 -0.47 -14.99 -13.14
N ALA A 190 0.25 -14.66 -12.05
CA ALA A 190 0.11 -15.33 -10.76
C ALA A 190 -1.33 -15.23 -10.21
N LEU A 191 -1.95 -14.05 -10.28
CA LEU A 191 -3.33 -13.84 -9.83
C LEU A 191 -4.31 -14.72 -10.63
N LEU A 192 -4.12 -14.87 -11.94
CA LEU A 192 -4.96 -15.71 -12.78
C LEU A 192 -4.90 -17.20 -12.40
N THR A 193 -3.81 -17.67 -11.77
CA THR A 193 -3.73 -19.07 -11.30
C THR A 193 -4.69 -19.40 -10.15
N PHE A 194 -5.22 -18.38 -9.45
CA PHE A 194 -6.25 -18.57 -8.43
C PHE A 194 -7.65 -18.71 -9.01
N TRP A 195 -7.81 -18.41 -10.32
CA TRP A 195 -9.03 -18.72 -11.03
C TRP A 195 -9.09 -20.23 -11.23
N ALA A 196 -9.88 -20.92 -10.43
CA ALA A 196 -10.12 -22.34 -10.63
C ALA A 196 -10.78 -22.55 -11.99
N ALA A 197 -10.03 -23.07 -12.96
CA ALA A 197 -10.60 -23.54 -14.22
C ALA A 197 -11.60 -24.65 -13.89
N GLY A 198 -12.86 -24.27 -13.76
CA GLY A 198 -14.06 -25.06 -13.75
C GLY A 198 -13.93 -26.55 -13.47
N SER A 199 -13.96 -26.94 -12.24
CA SER A 199 -14.62 -28.16 -11.83
C SER A 199 -15.89 -27.75 -11.04
N GLY A 200 -16.90 -27.27 -11.74
CA GLY A 200 -18.31 -27.32 -11.40
C GLY A 200 -18.81 -26.95 -10.01
N SER A 201 -18.02 -26.33 -9.12
CA SER A 201 -18.50 -25.89 -7.82
C SER A 201 -17.64 -24.75 -7.32
N SER A 202 -18.23 -23.56 -7.34
CA SER A 202 -17.78 -22.33 -6.66
C SER A 202 -16.26 -22.09 -6.70
N ALA A 203 -15.80 -21.31 -7.69
CA ALA A 203 -14.57 -20.57 -7.52
C ALA A 203 -14.74 -19.67 -6.30
N SER A 204 -14.27 -20.09 -5.14
CA SER A 204 -14.03 -19.20 -4.06
C SER A 204 -12.75 -18.47 -4.35
N ILE A 205 -12.85 -17.18 -4.66
CA ILE A 205 -11.75 -16.28 -4.43
C ILE A 205 -11.65 -16.23 -2.90
N GLY A 206 -10.80 -17.07 -2.33
CA GLY A 206 -10.56 -17.15 -0.90
C GLY A 206 -9.82 -15.95 -0.43
#